data_6cab5a25f5f077c5c7823b004e4a98a2
#
_entry.id   6cab5a25f5f077c5c7823b004e4a98a2
#
_cell.length_a   1.000
_cell.length_b   1.000
_cell.length_c   1.000
_cell.angle_alpha   90.00
_cell.angle_beta   90.00
_cell.angle_gamma   90.00
#
_symmetry.space_group_name_H-M   'P 1'
#
loop_
_entity.id
_entity.type
_entity.pdbx_description
1 polymer ?
#
loop_
_entity_poly.entity_id
_entity_poly.type
_entity_poly.pdbx_seq_one_letter_code
_entity_poly.pdbx_strand_id
1 'polypeptide(L)'
;LPNINPTLPFSYRKLFLFGSVAGALATIGTYITSDFLGLPFPPEAIFAFMVSLVPGSVQSVAVDTLREYAKYSTFIFAAGLYCLLYGVIGAAAGVISKGQLQTRRTQALPVMAGIPTIIGLALMAARASTVYLLSTLFGWVMAITLTVVLNLGYASIFLYEVRIEAARIELAKAEQPRSPASPSRRGFLLKLAIGAAVLVLVGVASKIGASLFSGQPVVGSGTSIPIDNQPVEPEFSDLPPIFQDSRIRDLVISEVTDDRIFYRVDINAVLPQLDFNNWTLKVAGKVNNPLTLTNSSLMALPTKDQYATLECVSNNINPPSALISNAKWTGVPLATVLTNAGLGQGAKYAVFRCADGYTVGVPLDRAMEPGALLAYKMNDAQLPNEHGFPLRAIVPGLYGMMNAKWITEIDLTDTVYMGYWQERGWTNDARISTTSIIYYPPSQTPASATLPIAGVAFAGDRGISKVEVSSDGGKTWNTATLKKPRSPYSWVLWAYAWTPPGKGTYTLMVRATDGNGQLQDPESRQPFPDGATGYQSNAVTVT
;
A
#
# COMPACT_ATOMS: atom_id res chain seq x y z
N LEU A 1 11.68 -54.31 26.62
CA LEU A 1 10.82 -53.22 26.11
C LEU A 1 9.57 -53.90 25.53
N PRO A 2 8.34 -53.60 26.00
CA PRO A 2 7.14 -54.24 25.48
C PRO A 2 6.95 -53.84 24.01
N ASN A 3 6.52 -54.80 23.20
CA ASN A 3 6.15 -54.60 21.79
C ASN A 3 5.01 -53.59 21.69
N ILE A 4 5.36 -52.32 21.45
CA ILE A 4 4.41 -51.23 21.22
C ILE A 4 3.76 -51.50 19.86
N ASN A 5 2.47 -51.75 19.86
CA ASN A 5 1.68 -51.91 18.64
C ASN A 5 1.84 -50.60 17.81
N PRO A 6 2.42 -50.66 16.60
CA PRO A 6 2.93 -49.49 15.90
C PRO A 6 1.86 -48.56 15.27
N THR A 7 0.59 -48.91 15.41
CA THR A 7 -0.51 -48.14 14.82
C THR A 7 -1.23 -47.31 15.87
N LEU A 8 -0.78 -46.08 16.12
CA LEU A 8 -1.58 -45.14 16.89
C LEU A 8 -2.69 -44.56 15.99
N PRO A 9 -3.97 -44.64 16.40
CA PRO A 9 -5.07 -44.14 15.59
C PRO A 9 -5.16 -42.59 15.71
N PHE A 10 -4.23 -41.88 15.10
CA PHE A 10 -4.43 -40.45 14.92
C PHE A 10 -5.43 -40.25 13.79
N SER A 11 -6.52 -39.55 14.07
CA SER A 11 -7.41 -39.10 13.01
C SER A 11 -6.63 -38.03 12.18
N TYR A 12 -6.72 -38.10 10.86
CA TYR A 12 -6.12 -37.09 9.96
C TYR A 12 -6.48 -35.66 10.33
N ARG A 13 -7.65 -35.45 10.95
CA ARG A 13 -8.09 -34.18 11.48
C ARG A 13 -7.16 -33.64 12.59
N LYS A 14 -6.65 -34.49 13.49
CA LYS A 14 -5.70 -34.09 14.53
C LYS A 14 -4.34 -33.75 13.93
N LEU A 15 -3.87 -34.54 12.98
CA LEU A 15 -2.61 -34.26 12.27
C LEU A 15 -2.68 -32.98 11.46
N PHE A 16 -3.80 -32.72 10.82
CA PHE A 16 -4.06 -31.43 10.15
C PHE A 16 -4.02 -30.27 11.14
N LEU A 17 -4.68 -30.39 12.28
CA LEU A 17 -4.70 -29.33 13.32
C LEU A 17 -3.28 -29.06 13.88
N PHE A 18 -2.52 -30.10 14.21
CA PHE A 18 -1.15 -29.97 14.69
C PHE A 18 -0.25 -29.31 13.62
N GLY A 19 -0.39 -29.73 12.37
CA GLY A 19 0.32 -29.12 11.24
C GLY A 19 -0.02 -27.64 11.09
N SER A 20 -1.31 -27.27 11.20
CA SER A 20 -1.74 -25.87 11.08
C SER A 20 -1.21 -24.99 12.23
N VAL A 21 -1.20 -25.50 13.46
CA VAL A 21 -0.67 -24.77 14.64
C VAL A 21 0.84 -24.56 14.53
N ALA A 22 1.58 -25.64 14.24
CA ALA A 22 3.02 -25.55 14.03
C ALA A 22 3.37 -24.68 12.81
N GLY A 23 2.56 -24.73 11.76
CA GLY A 23 2.67 -23.89 10.57
C GLY A 23 2.42 -22.40 10.87
N ALA A 24 1.47 -22.08 11.75
CA ALA A 24 1.24 -20.70 12.16
C ALA A 24 2.48 -20.11 12.87
N LEU A 25 3.13 -20.88 13.74
CA LEU A 25 4.37 -20.47 14.40
C LEU A 25 5.52 -20.28 13.39
N ALA A 26 5.66 -21.19 12.43
CA ALA A 26 6.66 -21.07 11.36
C ALA A 26 6.39 -19.84 10.46
N THR A 27 5.11 -19.55 10.15
CA THR A 27 4.71 -18.37 9.37
C THR A 27 5.04 -17.08 10.09
N ILE A 28 4.80 -17.00 11.40
CA ILE A 28 5.18 -15.85 12.22
C ILE A 28 6.70 -15.68 12.23
N GLY A 29 7.46 -16.76 12.43
CA GLY A 29 8.93 -16.72 12.37
C GLY A 29 9.43 -16.26 11.01
N THR A 30 8.80 -16.71 9.92
CA THR A 30 9.13 -16.27 8.56
C THR A 30 8.81 -14.78 8.36
N TYR A 31 7.70 -14.29 8.91
CA TYR A 31 7.34 -12.87 8.83
C TYR A 31 8.39 -12.00 9.53
N ILE A 32 8.72 -12.32 10.79
CA ILE A 32 9.70 -11.56 11.58
C ILE A 32 11.06 -11.52 10.87
N THR A 33 11.51 -12.67 10.36
CA THR A 33 12.82 -12.76 9.69
C THR A 33 12.81 -12.11 8.32
N SER A 34 11.70 -12.18 7.58
CA SER A 34 11.52 -11.48 6.30
C SER A 34 11.59 -9.96 6.49
N ASP A 35 10.88 -9.44 7.50
CA ASP A 35 10.87 -8.03 7.84
C ASP A 35 12.26 -7.53 8.26
N PHE A 36 12.94 -8.29 9.15
CA PHE A 36 14.27 -7.92 9.64
C PHE A 36 15.37 -8.00 8.58
N LEU A 37 15.29 -8.95 7.66
CA LEU A 37 16.33 -9.24 6.66
C LEU A 37 15.99 -8.69 5.26
N GLY A 38 14.84 -8.06 5.07
CA GLY A 38 14.39 -7.59 3.77
C GLY A 38 14.13 -8.71 2.75
N LEU A 39 13.76 -9.91 3.22
CA LEU A 39 13.42 -11.03 2.36
C LEU A 39 11.93 -11.03 1.99
N PRO A 40 11.52 -11.58 0.83
CA PRO A 40 10.10 -11.71 0.51
C PRO A 40 9.39 -12.62 1.52
N PHE A 41 8.25 -12.20 2.00
CA PHE A 41 7.38 -13.02 2.84
C PHE A 41 6.51 -13.93 1.95
N PRO A 42 6.61 -15.27 2.02
CA PRO A 42 5.92 -16.19 1.09
C PRO A 42 4.41 -15.96 0.95
N PRO A 43 3.63 -15.66 2.00
CA PRO A 43 2.22 -15.31 1.87
C PRO A 43 1.93 -14.10 0.99
N GLU A 44 2.88 -13.18 0.77
CA GLU A 44 2.70 -12.05 -0.15
C GLU A 44 2.57 -12.49 -1.61
N ALA A 45 3.23 -13.56 -2.01
CA ALA A 45 3.05 -14.12 -3.35
C ALA A 45 1.62 -14.65 -3.53
N ILE A 46 1.06 -15.30 -2.49
CA ILE A 46 -0.34 -15.74 -2.47
C ILE A 46 -1.27 -14.55 -2.52
N PHE A 47 -1.01 -13.52 -1.71
CA PHE A 47 -1.76 -12.27 -1.71
C PHE A 47 -1.75 -11.61 -3.09
N ALA A 48 -0.56 -11.43 -3.70
CA ALA A 48 -0.43 -10.82 -5.02
C ALA A 48 -1.17 -11.62 -6.10
N PHE A 49 -1.09 -12.95 -6.05
CA PHE A 49 -1.85 -13.83 -6.93
C PHE A 49 -3.37 -13.66 -6.74
N MET A 50 -3.86 -13.67 -5.50
CA MET A 50 -5.28 -13.45 -5.21
C MET A 50 -5.76 -12.09 -5.75
N VAL A 51 -5.00 -11.02 -5.49
CA VAL A 51 -5.33 -9.69 -6.01
C VAL A 51 -5.33 -9.67 -7.54
N SER A 52 -4.43 -10.41 -8.20
CA SER A 52 -4.39 -10.47 -9.66
C SER A 52 -5.62 -11.14 -10.30
N LEU A 53 -6.35 -11.97 -9.54
CA LEU A 53 -7.58 -12.61 -10.00
C LEU A 53 -8.82 -11.72 -9.87
N VAL A 54 -8.71 -10.60 -9.12
CA VAL A 54 -9.85 -9.69 -8.87
C VAL A 54 -9.93 -8.67 -10.01
N PRO A 55 -11.08 -8.55 -10.70
CA PRO A 55 -11.26 -7.53 -11.73
C PRO A 55 -11.05 -6.10 -11.20
N GLY A 56 -10.49 -5.20 -12.02
CA GLY A 56 -10.19 -3.81 -11.63
C GLY A 56 -11.39 -3.05 -11.08
N SER A 57 -12.60 -3.28 -11.63
CA SER A 57 -13.83 -2.71 -11.12
C SER A 57 -14.15 -3.10 -9.67
N VAL A 58 -13.88 -4.37 -9.30
CA VAL A 58 -14.08 -4.85 -7.91
C VAL A 58 -12.99 -4.31 -7.00
N GLN A 59 -11.75 -4.22 -7.50
CA GLN A 59 -10.64 -3.60 -6.77
C GLN A 59 -10.92 -2.12 -6.47
N SER A 60 -11.48 -1.38 -7.43
CA SER A 60 -11.91 0.02 -7.25
C SER A 60 -12.90 0.15 -6.10
N VAL A 61 -13.98 -0.64 -6.11
CA VAL A 61 -14.98 -0.63 -5.02
C VAL A 61 -14.35 -1.00 -3.68
N ALA A 62 -13.45 -1.99 -3.65
CA ALA A 62 -12.77 -2.38 -2.42
C ALA A 62 -11.86 -1.27 -1.87
N VAL A 63 -11.11 -0.59 -2.72
CA VAL A 63 -10.26 0.55 -2.33
C VAL A 63 -11.13 1.71 -1.83
N ASP A 64 -12.22 2.01 -2.51
CA ASP A 64 -13.11 3.11 -2.15
C ASP A 64 -13.84 2.86 -0.82
N THR A 65 -14.39 1.63 -0.64
CA THR A 65 -15.24 1.30 0.51
C THR A 65 -14.43 0.90 1.74
N LEU A 66 -13.41 0.05 1.59
CA LEU A 66 -12.67 -0.57 2.68
C LEU A 66 -11.27 0.04 2.88
N ARG A 67 -10.78 0.82 1.92
CA ARG A 67 -9.45 1.45 1.95
C ARG A 67 -8.36 0.43 2.32
N GLU A 68 -7.55 0.76 3.31
CA GLU A 68 -6.48 -0.13 3.78
C GLU A 68 -6.99 -1.45 4.39
N TYR A 69 -8.23 -1.48 4.92
CA TYR A 69 -8.79 -2.71 5.52
C TYR A 69 -8.99 -3.82 4.49
N ALA A 70 -9.33 -3.52 3.23
CA ALA A 70 -9.43 -4.52 2.17
C ALA A 70 -8.09 -5.25 1.97
N LYS A 71 -6.99 -4.49 1.97
CA LYS A 71 -5.63 -4.99 1.82
C LYS A 71 -5.24 -5.89 3.00
N TYR A 72 -5.43 -5.41 4.24
CA TYR A 72 -5.07 -6.18 5.44
C TYR A 72 -5.90 -7.46 5.58
N SER A 73 -7.20 -7.41 5.32
CA SER A 73 -8.05 -8.61 5.40
C SER A 73 -7.64 -9.67 4.36
N THR A 74 -7.35 -9.26 3.13
CA THR A 74 -6.88 -10.17 2.08
C THR A 74 -5.50 -10.74 2.41
N PHE A 75 -4.60 -9.92 2.99
CA PHE A 75 -3.29 -10.38 3.44
C PHE A 75 -3.40 -11.39 4.59
N ILE A 76 -4.23 -11.12 5.60
CA ILE A 76 -4.49 -12.07 6.71
C ILE A 76 -5.07 -13.38 6.17
N PHE A 77 -5.98 -13.29 5.20
CA PHE A 77 -6.55 -14.50 4.56
C PHE A 77 -5.47 -15.29 3.80
N ALA A 78 -4.59 -14.64 3.06
CA ALA A 78 -3.46 -15.30 2.38
C ALA A 78 -2.50 -15.97 3.37
N ALA A 79 -2.18 -15.31 4.48
CA ALA A 79 -1.38 -15.87 5.56
C ALA A 79 -2.09 -17.09 6.21
N GLY A 80 -3.40 -17.01 6.41
CA GLY A 80 -4.24 -18.10 6.88
C GLY A 80 -4.21 -19.31 5.94
N LEU A 81 -4.35 -19.11 4.63
CA LEU A 81 -4.21 -20.16 3.63
C LEU A 81 -2.83 -20.82 3.67
N TYR A 82 -1.78 -20.03 3.86
CA TYR A 82 -0.43 -20.54 3.99
C TYR A 82 -0.28 -21.41 5.25
N CYS A 83 -0.87 -21.02 6.39
CA CYS A 83 -0.91 -21.85 7.60
C CYS A 83 -1.70 -23.16 7.40
N LEU A 84 -2.82 -23.11 6.69
CA LEU A 84 -3.61 -24.32 6.36
C LEU A 84 -2.85 -25.30 5.47
N LEU A 85 -1.99 -24.79 4.59
CA LEU A 85 -1.10 -25.62 3.77
C LEU A 85 -0.21 -26.52 4.65
N TYR A 86 0.33 -26.00 5.74
CA TYR A 86 1.09 -26.78 6.71
C TYR A 86 0.23 -27.85 7.39
N GLY A 87 -1.06 -27.59 7.61
CA GLY A 87 -2.02 -28.59 8.09
C GLY A 87 -2.17 -29.75 7.11
N VAL A 88 -2.32 -29.45 5.82
CA VAL A 88 -2.39 -30.48 4.75
C VAL A 88 -1.11 -31.30 4.71
N ILE A 89 0.06 -30.67 4.81
CA ILE A 89 1.36 -31.36 4.83
C ILE A 89 1.47 -32.25 6.06
N GLY A 90 1.02 -31.81 7.24
CA GLY A 90 0.97 -32.64 8.46
C GLY A 90 0.07 -33.89 8.31
N ALA A 91 -1.10 -33.71 7.69
CA ALA A 91 -1.99 -34.84 7.39
C ALA A 91 -1.35 -35.79 6.36
N ALA A 92 -0.74 -35.29 5.30
CA ALA A 92 -0.04 -36.08 4.28
C ALA A 92 1.14 -36.87 4.87
N ALA A 93 1.92 -36.25 5.77
CA ALA A 93 2.98 -36.96 6.50
C ALA A 93 2.44 -38.16 7.28
N GLY A 94 1.22 -38.04 7.87
CA GLY A 94 0.53 -39.14 8.53
C GLY A 94 0.16 -40.27 7.57
N VAL A 95 -0.31 -39.94 6.36
CA VAL A 95 -0.63 -40.95 5.32
C VAL A 95 0.63 -41.67 4.86
N ILE A 96 1.69 -40.94 4.51
CA ILE A 96 2.95 -41.49 3.98
C ILE A 96 3.62 -42.37 5.02
N SER A 97 3.62 -42.00 6.28
CA SER A 97 4.17 -42.81 7.37
C SER A 97 3.28 -43.96 7.81
N LYS A 98 2.13 -44.17 7.15
CA LYS A 98 1.12 -45.19 7.50
C LYS A 98 0.72 -45.15 8.98
N GLY A 99 0.61 -43.94 9.57
CA GLY A 99 0.32 -43.71 10.99
C GLY A 99 1.48 -43.99 11.95
N GLN A 100 2.67 -44.34 11.45
CA GLN A 100 3.84 -44.69 12.27
C GLN A 100 4.85 -43.53 12.36
N LEU A 101 4.35 -42.29 12.55
CA LEU A 101 5.18 -41.09 12.57
C LEU A 101 6.35 -41.10 13.56
N GLN A 102 6.22 -41.84 14.68
CA GLN A 102 7.28 -41.94 15.68
C GLN A 102 8.42 -42.89 15.28
N THR A 103 8.06 -44.00 14.65
CA THR A 103 9.03 -45.05 14.24
C THR A 103 9.64 -44.76 12.87
N ARG A 104 8.91 -44.04 12.00
CA ARG A 104 9.32 -43.69 10.64
C ARG A 104 9.65 -42.20 10.47
N ARG A 105 10.32 -41.60 11.46
CA ARG A 105 10.72 -40.17 11.44
C ARG A 105 11.51 -39.81 10.18
N THR A 106 12.41 -40.68 9.72
CA THR A 106 13.22 -40.45 8.52
C THR A 106 12.39 -40.34 7.24
N GLN A 107 11.17 -40.92 7.21
CA GLN A 107 10.24 -40.81 6.07
C GLN A 107 9.32 -39.57 6.20
N ALA A 108 8.97 -39.16 7.42
CA ALA A 108 8.11 -38.02 7.67
C ALA A 108 8.84 -36.68 7.56
N LEU A 109 10.09 -36.62 8.00
CA LEU A 109 10.91 -35.38 8.02
C LEU A 109 11.08 -34.75 6.63
N PRO A 110 11.44 -35.47 5.55
CA PRO A 110 11.51 -34.89 4.21
C PRO A 110 10.19 -34.31 3.71
N VAL A 111 9.07 -34.93 4.05
CA VAL A 111 7.73 -34.46 3.67
C VAL A 111 7.41 -33.17 4.44
N MET A 112 7.65 -33.17 5.75
CA MET A 112 7.26 -32.10 6.63
C MET A 112 8.16 -30.85 6.53
N ALA A 113 9.45 -31.03 6.37
CA ALA A 113 10.38 -29.92 6.20
C ALA A 113 10.67 -29.62 4.73
N GLY A 114 10.77 -30.63 3.87
CA GLY A 114 11.15 -30.48 2.47
C GLY A 114 10.06 -29.81 1.63
N ILE A 115 8.81 -30.28 1.72
CA ILE A 115 7.70 -29.71 0.91
C ILE A 115 7.45 -28.24 1.24
N PRO A 116 7.30 -27.81 2.52
CA PRO A 116 7.14 -26.40 2.84
C PRO A 116 8.34 -25.55 2.41
N THR A 117 9.56 -26.09 2.51
CA THR A 117 10.76 -25.40 2.05
C THR A 117 10.71 -25.15 0.54
N ILE A 118 10.39 -26.16 -0.26
CA ILE A 118 10.28 -26.03 -1.72
C ILE A 118 9.18 -25.01 -2.08
N ILE A 119 8.01 -25.10 -1.44
CA ILE A 119 6.90 -24.17 -1.69
C ILE A 119 7.30 -22.74 -1.27
N GLY A 120 7.87 -22.57 -0.08
CA GLY A 120 8.33 -21.27 0.41
C GLY A 120 9.36 -20.62 -0.53
N LEU A 121 10.35 -21.40 -0.98
CA LEU A 121 11.35 -20.93 -1.94
C LEU A 121 10.75 -20.61 -3.31
N ALA A 122 9.79 -21.41 -3.79
CA ALA A 122 9.09 -21.11 -5.05
C ALA A 122 8.27 -19.82 -4.96
N LEU A 123 7.58 -19.59 -3.84
CA LEU A 123 6.86 -18.34 -3.59
C LEU A 123 7.79 -17.14 -3.45
N MET A 124 8.95 -17.30 -2.80
CA MET A 124 10.00 -16.26 -2.76
C MET A 124 10.57 -15.98 -4.15
N ALA A 125 10.82 -17.01 -4.95
CA ALA A 125 11.31 -16.88 -6.31
C ALA A 125 10.34 -16.13 -7.22
N ALA A 126 9.03 -16.33 -7.05
CA ALA A 126 8.00 -15.57 -7.76
C ALA A 126 8.04 -14.05 -7.43
N ARG A 127 8.69 -13.67 -6.34
CA ARG A 127 8.90 -12.27 -5.91
C ARG A 127 10.36 -11.81 -6.02
N ALA A 128 11.26 -12.64 -6.53
CA ALA A 128 12.70 -12.35 -6.57
C ALA A 128 13.04 -11.09 -7.36
N SER A 129 12.29 -10.79 -8.43
CA SER A 129 12.44 -9.57 -9.22
C SER A 129 12.12 -8.28 -8.45
N THR A 130 11.45 -8.39 -7.30
CA THR A 130 11.01 -7.25 -6.48
C THR A 130 11.88 -7.00 -5.26
N VAL A 131 12.90 -7.83 -5.03
CA VAL A 131 13.76 -7.73 -3.84
C VAL A 131 15.22 -7.80 -4.25
N TYR A 132 15.90 -6.67 -4.08
CA TYR A 132 17.31 -6.52 -4.45
C TYR A 132 18.23 -7.59 -3.82
N LEU A 133 17.97 -7.98 -2.56
CA LEU A 133 18.78 -8.99 -1.86
C LEU A 133 18.77 -10.34 -2.58
N LEU A 134 17.65 -10.73 -3.22
CA LEU A 134 17.58 -11.98 -3.99
C LEU A 134 18.21 -11.88 -5.39
N SER A 135 18.64 -10.70 -5.82
CA SER A 135 19.49 -10.55 -7.01
C SER A 135 20.92 -11.03 -6.78
N THR A 136 21.31 -11.27 -5.51
CA THR A 136 22.64 -11.69 -5.11
C THR A 136 22.66 -13.16 -4.70
N LEU A 137 23.79 -13.85 -4.96
CA LEU A 137 24.01 -15.23 -4.48
C LEU A 137 23.90 -15.33 -2.95
N PHE A 138 24.39 -14.31 -2.24
CA PHE A 138 24.34 -14.25 -0.77
C PHE A 138 22.88 -14.20 -0.26
N GLY A 139 22.02 -13.38 -0.89
CA GLY A 139 20.60 -13.29 -0.54
C GLY A 139 19.89 -14.62 -0.72
N TRP A 140 20.16 -15.36 -1.80
CA TRP A 140 19.61 -16.71 -2.00
C TRP A 140 20.11 -17.72 -0.97
N VAL A 141 21.40 -17.72 -0.65
CA VAL A 141 21.97 -18.60 0.39
C VAL A 141 21.28 -18.33 1.73
N MET A 142 21.08 -17.07 2.08
CA MET A 142 20.42 -16.65 3.31
C MET A 142 18.94 -17.05 3.33
N ALA A 143 18.20 -16.83 2.23
CA ALA A 143 16.80 -17.21 2.09
C ALA A 143 16.60 -18.73 2.19
N ILE A 144 17.44 -19.51 1.54
CA ILE A 144 17.42 -20.99 1.60
C ILE A 144 17.69 -21.46 3.03
N THR A 145 18.79 -21.00 3.64
CA THR A 145 19.18 -21.38 5.00
C THR A 145 18.07 -21.09 6.00
N LEU A 146 17.52 -19.89 5.97
CA LEU A 146 16.45 -19.47 6.86
C LEU A 146 15.19 -20.32 6.67
N THR A 147 14.76 -20.51 5.42
CA THR A 147 13.57 -21.29 5.10
C THR A 147 13.72 -22.74 5.55
N VAL A 148 14.90 -23.35 5.38
CA VAL A 148 15.23 -24.69 5.87
C VAL A 148 15.15 -24.74 7.40
N VAL A 149 15.78 -23.80 8.11
CA VAL A 149 15.80 -23.76 9.58
C VAL A 149 14.40 -23.63 10.15
N LEU A 150 13.59 -22.71 9.61
CA LEU A 150 12.21 -22.50 10.07
C LEU A 150 11.32 -23.73 9.81
N ASN A 151 11.48 -24.42 8.67
CA ASN A 151 10.72 -25.61 8.38
C ASN A 151 11.19 -26.86 9.14
N LEU A 152 12.47 -26.93 9.50
CA LEU A 152 12.95 -27.92 10.48
C LEU A 152 12.37 -27.65 11.88
N GLY A 153 12.25 -26.37 12.27
CA GLY A 153 11.53 -25.96 13.47
C GLY A 153 10.07 -26.38 13.45
N TYR A 154 9.36 -26.12 12.36
CA TYR A 154 7.99 -26.61 12.14
C TYR A 154 7.89 -28.13 12.31
N ALA A 155 8.72 -28.90 11.61
CA ALA A 155 8.71 -30.36 11.68
C ALA A 155 8.97 -30.86 13.11
N SER A 156 9.87 -30.19 13.84
CA SER A 156 10.19 -30.52 15.23
C SER A 156 9.01 -30.28 16.18
N ILE A 157 8.33 -29.13 16.06
CA ILE A 157 7.16 -28.79 16.85
C ILE A 157 6.02 -29.76 16.56
N PHE A 158 5.75 -30.04 15.30
CA PHE A 158 4.72 -31.00 14.92
C PHE A 158 4.99 -32.39 15.50
N LEU A 159 6.23 -32.91 15.35
CA LEU A 159 6.60 -34.22 15.88
C LEU A 159 6.53 -34.26 17.42
N TYR A 160 6.83 -33.17 18.09
CA TYR A 160 6.70 -33.01 19.52
C TYR A 160 5.22 -33.08 19.97
N GLU A 161 4.32 -32.39 19.29
CA GLU A 161 2.88 -32.45 19.56
C GLU A 161 2.32 -33.85 19.35
N VAL A 162 2.72 -34.52 18.25
CA VAL A 162 2.36 -35.93 17.99
C VAL A 162 2.83 -36.84 19.13
N ARG A 163 4.07 -36.60 19.64
CA ARG A 163 4.62 -37.41 20.76
C ARG A 163 3.87 -37.22 22.05
N ILE A 164 3.50 -35.96 22.40
CA ILE A 164 2.71 -35.68 23.61
C ILE A 164 1.34 -36.33 23.53
N GLU A 165 0.67 -36.26 22.40
CA GLU A 165 -0.66 -36.85 22.24
C GLU A 165 -0.58 -38.37 22.26
N ALA A 166 0.45 -38.96 21.70
CA ALA A 166 0.70 -40.40 21.79
C ALA A 166 0.88 -40.85 23.25
N ALA A 167 1.70 -40.17 24.01
CA ALA A 167 1.92 -40.46 25.43
C ALA A 167 0.61 -40.32 26.25
N ARG A 168 -0.23 -39.32 25.95
CA ARG A 168 -1.54 -39.17 26.58
C ARG A 168 -2.48 -40.32 26.30
N ILE A 169 -2.49 -40.82 25.07
CA ILE A 169 -3.32 -42.00 24.67
C ILE A 169 -2.85 -43.26 25.40
N GLU A 170 -1.54 -43.44 25.56
CA GLU A 170 -0.98 -44.59 26.29
C GLU A 170 -1.28 -44.51 27.79
N LEU A 171 -1.15 -43.35 28.41
CA LEU A 171 -1.54 -43.14 29.79
C LEU A 171 -3.03 -43.38 30.05
N ALA A 172 -3.88 -42.88 29.12
CA ALA A 172 -5.32 -43.12 29.19
C ALA A 172 -5.73 -44.61 28.99
N LYS A 173 -4.91 -45.41 28.32
CA LYS A 173 -5.10 -46.87 28.19
C LYS A 173 -4.63 -47.64 29.41
N ALA A 174 -3.66 -47.12 30.16
CA ALA A 174 -3.12 -47.74 31.38
C ALA A 174 -4.00 -47.47 32.63
N GLU A 175 -4.80 -46.42 32.62
CA GLU A 175 -5.80 -46.14 33.64
C GLU A 175 -7.12 -46.89 33.30
N GLN A 176 -7.57 -47.83 34.17
CA GLN A 176 -8.83 -48.59 34.00
C GLN A 176 -10.05 -47.65 33.83
N PRO A 177 -11.14 -48.13 33.18
CA PRO A 177 -12.18 -47.28 32.61
C PRO A 177 -13.04 -46.58 33.66
N ARG A 178 -12.75 -45.35 33.94
CA ARG A 178 -13.77 -44.40 34.39
C ARG A 178 -14.38 -43.79 33.12
N SER A 179 -15.70 -43.72 33.07
CA SER A 179 -16.50 -43.24 31.94
C SER A 179 -15.86 -42.06 31.18
N PRO A 180 -15.99 -42.05 29.83
CA PRO A 180 -15.32 -41.03 29.01
C PRO A 180 -15.84 -39.65 29.38
N ALA A 181 -15.02 -38.91 30.08
CA ALA A 181 -15.21 -37.47 30.20
C ALA A 181 -15.00 -36.87 28.81
N SER A 182 -16.06 -36.34 28.22
CA SER A 182 -16.02 -35.61 26.96
C SER A 182 -14.85 -34.62 26.97
N PRO A 183 -14.05 -34.47 25.92
CA PRO A 183 -12.98 -33.50 25.85
C PRO A 183 -13.58 -32.12 26.11
N SER A 184 -13.23 -31.51 27.24
CA SER A 184 -13.89 -30.31 27.71
C SER A 184 -13.63 -29.22 26.64
N ARG A 185 -14.71 -28.63 26.13
CA ARG A 185 -14.68 -27.40 25.30
C ARG A 185 -13.76 -26.34 25.91
N ARG A 186 -13.62 -26.34 27.23
CA ARG A 186 -12.72 -25.50 28.00
C ARG A 186 -11.24 -25.70 27.68
N GLY A 187 -10.77 -26.94 27.51
CA GLY A 187 -9.36 -27.21 27.15
C GLY A 187 -9.02 -26.79 25.73
N PHE A 188 -9.97 -26.90 24.79
CA PHE A 188 -9.81 -26.41 23.42
C PHE A 188 -9.80 -24.86 23.38
N LEU A 189 -10.77 -24.23 24.04
CA LEU A 189 -10.85 -22.77 24.13
C LEU A 189 -9.65 -22.15 24.86
N LEU A 190 -9.11 -22.83 25.89
CA LEU A 190 -7.90 -22.36 26.58
C LEU A 190 -6.67 -22.41 25.65
N LYS A 191 -6.53 -23.46 24.85
CA LYS A 191 -5.43 -23.55 23.88
C LYS A 191 -5.55 -22.54 22.74
N LEU A 192 -6.78 -22.27 22.30
CA LEU A 192 -7.08 -21.22 21.32
C LEU A 192 -6.79 -19.83 21.92
N ALA A 193 -7.16 -19.62 23.18
CA ALA A 193 -6.88 -18.39 23.91
C ALA A 193 -5.38 -18.19 24.16
N ILE A 194 -4.63 -19.26 24.49
CA ILE A 194 -3.17 -19.21 24.64
C ILE A 194 -2.51 -18.93 23.28
N GLY A 195 -2.96 -19.57 22.21
CA GLY A 195 -2.49 -19.29 20.85
C GLY A 195 -2.77 -17.83 20.42
N ALA A 196 -3.98 -17.35 20.67
CA ALA A 196 -4.35 -15.95 20.42
C ALA A 196 -3.58 -14.97 21.32
N ALA A 197 -3.36 -15.32 22.60
CA ALA A 197 -2.57 -14.49 23.53
C ALA A 197 -1.08 -14.45 23.12
N VAL A 198 -0.52 -15.55 22.63
CA VAL A 198 0.84 -15.59 22.05
C VAL A 198 0.90 -14.73 20.78
N LEU A 199 -0.10 -14.78 19.91
CA LEU A 199 -0.20 -13.93 18.71
C LEU A 199 -0.30 -12.44 19.09
N VAL A 200 -1.09 -12.10 20.09
CA VAL A 200 -1.21 -10.73 20.62
C VAL A 200 0.10 -10.30 21.30
N LEU A 201 0.72 -11.17 22.11
CA LEU A 201 2.00 -10.89 22.78
C LEU A 201 3.14 -10.74 21.75
N VAL A 202 3.18 -11.52 20.70
CA VAL A 202 4.18 -11.37 19.61
C VAL A 202 3.89 -10.09 18.81
N GLY A 203 2.63 -9.77 18.52
CA GLY A 203 2.23 -8.51 17.89
C GLY A 203 2.53 -7.28 18.76
N VAL A 204 2.31 -7.38 20.06
CA VAL A 204 2.64 -6.33 21.03
C VAL A 204 4.15 -6.28 21.27
N ALA A 205 4.84 -7.42 21.38
CA ALA A 205 6.29 -7.48 21.53
C ALA A 205 7.02 -7.01 20.24
N SER A 206 6.48 -7.24 19.04
CA SER A 206 7.02 -6.66 17.81
C SER A 206 6.79 -5.14 17.74
N LYS A 207 5.64 -4.62 18.21
CA LYS A 207 5.42 -3.17 18.36
C LYS A 207 6.27 -2.57 19.49
N ILE A 208 6.40 -3.24 20.61
CA ILE A 208 7.26 -2.80 21.74
C ILE A 208 8.73 -3.00 21.37
N GLY A 209 9.10 -4.08 20.72
CA GLY A 209 10.43 -4.28 20.16
C GLY A 209 10.73 -3.23 19.08
N ALA A 210 9.84 -3.00 18.12
CA ALA A 210 9.97 -1.90 17.18
C ALA A 210 10.03 -0.54 17.89
N SER A 211 9.26 -0.28 18.95
CA SER A 211 9.34 0.97 19.73
C SER A 211 10.55 1.05 20.66
N LEU A 212 11.08 -0.06 21.16
CA LEU A 212 12.31 -0.10 21.98
C LEU A 212 13.58 -0.08 21.11
N PHE A 213 13.51 -0.58 19.88
CA PHE A 213 14.57 -0.51 18.87
C PHE A 213 14.36 0.61 17.86
N SER A 214 13.16 1.19 17.70
CA SER A 214 12.88 2.42 16.97
C SER A 214 13.14 3.69 17.79
N GLY A 215 13.80 3.55 18.92
CA GLY A 215 14.39 4.68 19.64
C GLY A 215 15.48 5.41 18.85
N GLN A 216 15.76 4.99 17.62
CA GLN A 216 16.41 5.75 16.55
C GLN A 216 16.02 5.10 15.22
N PRO A 217 15.61 5.84 14.18
CA PRO A 217 15.75 5.31 12.83
C PRO A 217 17.21 4.88 12.71
N VAL A 218 17.46 3.72 12.10
CA VAL A 218 18.81 3.37 11.64
C VAL A 218 19.11 4.34 10.49
N VAL A 219 19.40 5.56 10.87
CA VAL A 219 20.09 6.53 10.05
C VAL A 219 21.50 5.94 9.98
N GLY A 220 21.80 5.28 8.88
CA GLY A 220 23.19 5.08 8.51
C GLY A 220 23.87 6.43 8.71
N SER A 221 25.05 6.43 9.33
CA SER A 221 25.85 7.60 9.66
C SER A 221 26.31 8.36 8.41
N GLY A 222 25.37 8.92 7.68
CA GLY A 222 25.55 9.89 6.62
C GLY A 222 24.85 11.15 7.10
N THR A 223 25.64 12.18 7.37
CA THR A 223 25.31 13.55 7.71
C THR A 223 23.80 13.88 7.67
N SER A 224 23.20 13.92 8.86
CA SER A 224 21.87 14.46 9.05
C SER A 224 21.83 15.91 8.56
N ILE A 225 21.05 16.18 7.53
CA ILE A 225 20.67 17.54 7.18
C ILE A 225 19.78 18.03 8.35
N PRO A 226 20.06 19.19 8.94
CA PRO A 226 19.23 19.73 10.01
C PRO A 226 17.79 19.87 9.51
N ILE A 227 16.85 19.24 10.18
CA ILE A 227 15.43 19.28 9.86
C ILE A 227 14.85 20.47 10.64
N ASP A 228 14.64 21.58 9.98
CA ASP A 228 13.81 22.66 10.49
C ASP A 228 12.37 22.40 10.00
N ASN A 229 11.65 21.56 10.77
CA ASN A 229 10.26 21.17 10.49
C ASN A 229 9.29 22.15 11.14
N GLN A 230 9.28 23.40 10.71
CA GLN A 230 8.13 24.28 10.92
C GLN A 230 7.32 24.31 9.62
N PRO A 231 6.05 23.85 9.60
CA PRO A 231 5.16 24.15 8.49
C PRO A 231 5.13 25.68 8.35
N VAL A 232 5.46 26.20 7.19
CA VAL A 232 5.27 27.63 6.91
C VAL A 232 3.77 27.87 6.94
N GLU A 233 3.26 28.37 8.06
CA GLU A 233 1.87 28.80 8.16
C GLU A 233 1.64 29.86 7.08
N PRO A 234 0.57 29.73 6.27
CA PRO A 234 0.22 30.81 5.33
C PRO A 234 -0.07 32.07 6.13
N GLU A 235 0.46 33.21 5.69
CA GLU A 235 0.05 34.51 6.24
C GLU A 235 -1.44 34.70 5.93
N PHE A 236 -2.29 34.42 6.91
CA PHE A 236 -3.75 34.49 6.76
C PHE A 236 -4.23 35.90 6.42
N SER A 237 -3.46 36.95 6.81
CA SER A 237 -3.75 38.32 6.51
C SER A 237 -3.84 38.67 5.02
N ASP A 238 -3.09 37.93 4.18
CA ASP A 238 -3.00 38.21 2.73
C ASP A 238 -4.03 37.42 1.92
N LEU A 239 -4.85 36.59 2.59
CA LEU A 239 -5.89 35.81 1.93
C LEU A 239 -7.15 36.65 1.68
N PRO A 240 -7.93 36.35 0.62
CA PRO A 240 -9.26 36.90 0.46
C PRO A 240 -10.09 36.71 1.73
N PRO A 241 -10.95 37.68 2.11
CA PRO A 241 -11.63 37.70 3.41
C PRO A 241 -12.37 36.41 3.76
N ILE A 242 -12.95 35.72 2.79
CA ILE A 242 -13.66 34.46 3.01
C ILE A 242 -12.75 33.35 3.55
N PHE A 243 -11.46 33.33 3.17
CA PHE A 243 -10.49 32.34 3.66
C PHE A 243 -9.93 32.67 5.04
N GLN A 244 -10.24 33.82 5.59
CA GLN A 244 -9.91 34.22 6.98
C GLN A 244 -10.97 33.73 7.97
N ASP A 245 -12.09 33.14 7.49
CA ASP A 245 -13.13 32.55 8.34
C ASP A 245 -12.57 31.38 9.13
N SER A 246 -12.68 31.46 10.47
CA SER A 246 -12.13 30.43 11.36
C SER A 246 -12.72 29.03 11.14
N ARG A 247 -13.93 28.94 10.59
CA ARG A 247 -14.64 27.66 10.32
C ARG A 247 -14.00 26.86 9.20
N ILE A 248 -13.25 27.50 8.30
CA ILE A 248 -12.52 26.81 7.20
C ILE A 248 -11.00 26.93 7.36
N ARG A 249 -10.52 27.34 8.54
CA ARG A 249 -9.09 27.47 8.83
C ARG A 249 -8.33 26.18 8.56
N ASP A 250 -8.86 25.05 9.00
CA ASP A 250 -8.24 23.73 8.82
C ASP A 250 -8.10 23.37 7.33
N LEU A 251 -9.08 23.72 6.49
CA LEU A 251 -8.98 23.56 5.05
C LEU A 251 -7.83 24.38 4.47
N VAL A 252 -7.64 25.61 4.92
CA VAL A 252 -6.57 26.49 4.44
C VAL A 252 -5.20 25.97 4.88
N ILE A 253 -5.06 25.51 6.13
CA ILE A 253 -3.82 24.92 6.65
C ILE A 253 -3.48 23.63 5.88
N SER A 254 -4.49 22.81 5.59
CA SER A 254 -4.32 21.54 4.86
C SER A 254 -4.13 21.68 3.34
N GLU A 255 -3.93 22.92 2.83
CA GLU A 255 -3.57 23.11 1.41
C GLU A 255 -2.32 22.31 1.03
N VAL A 256 -1.38 22.15 1.97
CA VAL A 256 -0.29 21.17 1.91
C VAL A 256 -0.64 20.06 2.88
N THR A 257 -0.84 18.86 2.38
CA THR A 257 -1.26 17.71 3.17
C THR A 257 -0.09 17.17 3.98
N ASP A 258 -0.29 16.96 5.29
CA ASP A 258 0.69 16.32 6.17
C ASP A 258 1.03 14.91 5.66
N ASP A 259 2.30 14.52 5.68
CA ASP A 259 2.79 13.25 5.15
C ASP A 259 2.07 12.03 5.74
N ARG A 260 1.66 12.13 7.02
CA ARG A 260 0.96 11.05 7.76
C ARG A 260 -0.45 10.78 7.28
N ILE A 261 -1.11 11.77 6.68
CA ILE A 261 -2.49 11.70 6.17
C ILE A 261 -2.56 11.83 4.66
N PHE A 262 -1.44 12.04 3.98
CA PHE A 262 -1.38 12.00 2.52
C PHE A 262 -1.86 10.63 2.03
N TYR A 263 -2.80 10.59 1.08
CA TYR A 263 -3.41 9.35 0.65
C TYR A 263 -2.38 8.34 0.14
N ARG A 264 -2.65 7.06 0.38
CA ARG A 264 -1.76 5.97 0.01
C ARG A 264 -2.52 4.81 -0.62
N VAL A 265 -2.04 4.38 -1.78
CA VAL A 265 -2.49 3.16 -2.47
C VAL A 265 -1.25 2.40 -2.94
N ASP A 266 -1.12 1.15 -2.51
CA ASP A 266 0.02 0.26 -2.79
C ASP A 266 -0.49 -1.09 -3.28
N ILE A 267 0.32 -1.77 -4.11
CA ILE A 267 0.00 -3.12 -4.60
C ILE A 267 0.36 -4.21 -3.59
N ASN A 268 1.21 -3.91 -2.61
CA ASN A 268 1.67 -4.87 -1.60
C ASN A 268 1.20 -4.48 -0.19
N ALA A 269 1.07 -5.48 0.67
CA ALA A 269 0.75 -5.28 2.08
C ALA A 269 1.98 -4.85 2.90
N VAL A 270 3.17 -5.34 2.54
CA VAL A 270 4.44 -4.98 3.15
C VAL A 270 5.20 -4.07 2.21
N LEU A 271 5.72 -2.97 2.74
CA LEU A 271 6.46 -1.99 1.96
C LEU A 271 7.90 -2.44 1.74
N PRO A 272 8.50 -2.15 0.58
CA PRO A 272 9.93 -2.40 0.36
C PRO A 272 10.77 -1.63 1.39
N GLN A 273 11.81 -2.26 1.89
CA GLN A 273 12.84 -1.62 2.70
C GLN A 273 14.09 -1.49 1.84
N LEU A 274 14.41 -0.29 1.41
CA LEU A 274 15.57 -0.02 0.54
C LEU A 274 16.68 0.64 1.35
N ASP A 275 17.89 0.07 1.24
CA ASP A 275 19.08 0.70 1.81
C ASP A 275 19.56 1.84 0.91
N PHE A 276 19.44 3.06 1.42
CA PHE A 276 19.81 4.27 0.72
C PHE A 276 21.27 4.30 0.24
N ASN A 277 22.18 3.70 1.00
CA ASN A 277 23.62 3.71 0.67
C ASN A 277 23.96 2.77 -0.48
N ASN A 278 23.19 1.69 -0.65
CA ASN A 278 23.38 0.69 -1.68
C ASN A 278 22.38 0.81 -2.84
N TRP A 279 21.41 1.74 -2.72
CA TRP A 279 20.41 1.95 -3.77
C TRP A 279 21.01 2.61 -5.02
N THR A 280 20.56 2.17 -6.17
CA THR A 280 20.91 2.75 -7.47
C THR A 280 19.68 2.89 -8.35
N LEU A 281 19.69 3.91 -9.21
CA LEU A 281 18.75 4.06 -10.32
C LEU A 281 19.44 3.67 -11.63
N LYS A 282 18.95 2.63 -12.28
CA LYS A 282 19.38 2.25 -13.62
C LYS A 282 18.51 2.95 -14.67
N VAL A 283 19.12 3.51 -15.71
CA VAL A 283 18.44 4.05 -16.89
C VAL A 283 18.93 3.28 -18.13
N ALA A 284 18.02 2.59 -18.80
CA ALA A 284 18.36 1.63 -19.85
C ALA A 284 17.32 1.62 -20.98
N GLY A 285 17.36 0.59 -21.84
CA GLY A 285 16.49 0.44 -23.00
C GLY A 285 16.93 1.28 -24.18
N LYS A 286 16.01 2.00 -24.82
CA LYS A 286 16.30 2.88 -25.95
C LYS A 286 16.96 4.19 -25.50
N VAL A 287 18.17 4.10 -24.99
CA VAL A 287 19.07 5.20 -24.63
C VAL A 287 20.40 5.06 -25.36
N ASN A 288 21.08 6.18 -25.62
CA ASN A 288 22.40 6.16 -26.26
C ASN A 288 23.51 5.81 -25.25
N ASN A 289 23.36 6.23 -23.99
CA ASN A 289 24.32 6.06 -22.92
C ASN A 289 23.59 5.51 -21.67
N PRO A 290 23.49 4.20 -21.46
CA PRO A 290 22.91 3.65 -20.25
C PRO A 290 23.57 4.21 -18.99
N LEU A 291 22.78 4.58 -17.99
CA LEU A 291 23.25 5.17 -16.75
C LEU A 291 22.96 4.25 -15.56
N THR A 292 23.87 4.30 -14.57
CA THR A 292 23.60 3.80 -13.22
C THR A 292 23.95 4.93 -12.27
N LEU A 293 22.91 5.53 -11.67
CA LEU A 293 23.05 6.63 -10.74
C LEU A 293 22.98 6.09 -9.31
N THR A 294 24.00 6.39 -8.53
CA THR A 294 23.93 6.22 -7.07
C THR A 294 23.14 7.37 -6.47
N ASN A 295 22.73 7.24 -5.21
CA ASN A 295 22.10 8.32 -4.48
C ASN A 295 22.92 9.63 -4.55
N SER A 296 24.23 9.59 -4.29
CA SER A 296 25.09 10.78 -4.35
C SER A 296 25.17 11.39 -5.74
N SER A 297 25.26 10.58 -6.79
CA SER A 297 25.32 11.09 -8.17
C SER A 297 23.98 11.67 -8.63
N LEU A 298 22.84 11.11 -8.17
CA LEU A 298 21.52 11.66 -8.43
C LEU A 298 21.34 13.02 -7.73
N MET A 299 21.69 13.12 -6.45
CA MET A 299 21.57 14.35 -5.67
C MET A 299 22.54 15.47 -6.09
N ALA A 300 23.58 15.14 -6.85
CA ALA A 300 24.49 16.14 -7.44
C ALA A 300 23.90 16.81 -8.69
N LEU A 301 22.81 16.27 -9.26
CA LEU A 301 22.13 16.88 -10.39
C LEU A 301 21.30 18.13 -9.96
N PRO A 302 21.04 19.06 -10.87
CA PRO A 302 20.18 20.22 -10.57
C PRO A 302 18.84 19.77 -10.00
N THR A 303 18.42 20.38 -8.92
CA THR A 303 17.18 20.05 -8.20
C THR A 303 16.13 21.13 -8.38
N LYS A 304 14.87 20.77 -8.19
CA LYS A 304 13.72 21.65 -8.27
C LYS A 304 12.75 21.36 -7.13
N ASP A 305 12.21 22.42 -6.54
CA ASP A 305 11.06 22.36 -5.65
C ASP A 305 9.78 22.61 -6.44
N GLN A 306 8.74 21.83 -6.16
CA GLN A 306 7.46 21.98 -6.82
C GLN A 306 6.31 21.46 -5.95
N TYR A 307 5.25 22.26 -5.83
CA TYR A 307 3.98 21.74 -5.30
C TYR A 307 3.25 20.98 -6.41
N ALA A 308 2.76 19.78 -6.09
CA ALA A 308 1.91 19.01 -6.99
C ALA A 308 0.91 18.17 -6.20
N THR A 309 -0.33 18.18 -6.69
CA THR A 309 -1.41 17.34 -6.20
C THR A 309 -1.38 16.00 -6.92
N LEU A 310 -1.48 14.93 -6.17
CA LEU A 310 -1.73 13.58 -6.69
C LEU A 310 -3.18 13.19 -6.41
N GLU A 311 -3.81 12.55 -7.37
CA GLU A 311 -5.15 12.00 -7.26
C GLU A 311 -5.15 10.55 -7.73
N CYS A 312 -5.75 9.64 -6.96
CA CYS A 312 -5.91 8.25 -7.38
C CYS A 312 -6.97 8.14 -8.48
N VAL A 313 -6.76 7.29 -9.49
CA VAL A 313 -7.77 7.01 -10.51
C VAL A 313 -9.06 6.45 -9.91
N SER A 314 -8.96 5.78 -8.75
CA SER A 314 -10.11 5.25 -8.01
C SER A 314 -10.75 6.27 -7.04
N ASN A 315 -10.34 7.55 -7.08
CA ASN A 315 -10.97 8.57 -6.26
C ASN A 315 -12.42 8.79 -6.70
N ASN A 316 -13.38 8.54 -5.80
CA ASN A 316 -14.79 8.74 -6.09
C ASN A 316 -15.24 10.17 -5.73
N ILE A 317 -16.22 10.69 -6.45
CA ILE A 317 -16.77 12.04 -6.24
C ILE A 317 -18.04 11.99 -5.36
N ASN A 318 -18.87 10.95 -5.49
CA ASN A 318 -20.13 10.79 -4.75
C ASN A 318 -20.30 9.35 -4.21
N PRO A 319 -20.07 9.12 -2.91
CA PRO A 319 -19.45 10.03 -1.94
C PRO A 319 -17.96 10.19 -2.24
N PRO A 320 -17.30 11.30 -1.81
CA PRO A 320 -15.88 11.49 -2.06
C PRO A 320 -15.04 10.53 -1.23
N SER A 321 -14.08 9.83 -1.90
CA SER A 321 -13.18 8.89 -1.22
C SER A 321 -11.99 9.57 -0.55
N ALA A 322 -11.75 10.86 -0.80
CA ALA A 322 -10.60 11.63 -0.32
C ALA A 322 -9.23 11.03 -0.70
N LEU A 323 -9.15 10.38 -1.87
CA LEU A 323 -7.90 9.86 -2.43
C LEU A 323 -7.22 10.91 -3.31
N ILE A 324 -7.09 12.12 -2.77
CA ILE A 324 -6.43 13.28 -3.38
C ILE A 324 -5.67 14.03 -2.30
N SER A 325 -4.43 14.44 -2.57
CA SER A 325 -3.57 15.13 -1.62
C SER A 325 -2.53 15.97 -2.35
N ASN A 326 -2.10 17.09 -1.73
CA ASN A 326 -1.13 18.02 -2.29
C ASN A 326 0.10 18.10 -1.39
N ALA A 327 1.31 18.07 -1.98
CA ALA A 327 2.55 18.20 -1.23
C ALA A 327 3.58 19.04 -1.99
N LYS A 328 4.60 19.50 -1.26
CA LYS A 328 5.83 20.03 -1.83
C LYS A 328 6.79 18.89 -2.11
N TRP A 329 7.25 18.79 -3.33
CA TRP A 329 8.18 17.78 -3.80
C TRP A 329 9.51 18.41 -4.16
N THR A 330 10.62 17.84 -3.67
CA THR A 330 11.97 18.22 -4.07
C THR A 330 12.62 17.06 -4.80
N GLY A 331 13.14 17.31 -5.97
CA GLY A 331 13.75 16.26 -6.78
C GLY A 331 14.50 16.77 -8.00
N VAL A 332 15.00 15.84 -8.79
CA VAL A 332 15.67 16.10 -10.06
C VAL A 332 14.62 16.08 -11.18
N PRO A 333 14.60 17.07 -12.11
CA PRO A 333 13.74 16.97 -13.28
C PRO A 333 13.99 15.67 -14.05
N LEU A 334 12.93 14.92 -14.32
CA LEU A 334 13.04 13.63 -15.02
C LEU A 334 13.71 13.81 -16.40
N ALA A 335 13.38 14.90 -17.10
CA ALA A 335 14.00 15.27 -18.37
C ALA A 335 15.53 15.39 -18.27
N THR A 336 16.09 15.88 -17.15
CA THR A 336 17.54 15.98 -16.95
C THR A 336 18.19 14.59 -16.98
N VAL A 337 17.61 13.62 -16.27
CA VAL A 337 18.13 12.26 -16.21
C VAL A 337 18.03 11.57 -17.58
N LEU A 338 16.88 11.71 -18.26
CA LEU A 338 16.67 11.12 -19.58
C LEU A 338 17.55 11.75 -20.65
N THR A 339 17.79 13.06 -20.58
CA THR A 339 18.70 13.76 -21.50
C THR A 339 20.14 13.32 -21.29
N ASN A 340 20.58 13.12 -20.05
CA ASN A 340 21.92 12.63 -19.74
C ASN A 340 22.14 11.19 -20.27
N ALA A 341 21.09 10.36 -20.24
CA ALA A 341 21.12 9.03 -20.85
C ALA A 341 21.11 9.09 -22.41
N GLY A 342 20.69 10.22 -22.97
CA GLY A 342 20.52 10.41 -24.40
C GLY A 342 19.37 9.58 -24.96
N LEU A 343 18.31 10.21 -25.42
CA LEU A 343 17.15 9.53 -25.97
C LEU A 343 17.52 8.73 -27.23
N GLY A 344 17.28 7.43 -27.22
CA GLY A 344 17.47 6.57 -28.37
C GLY A 344 16.39 6.80 -29.43
N GLN A 345 16.74 6.51 -30.68
CA GLN A 345 15.82 6.70 -31.80
C GLN A 345 14.53 5.90 -31.61
N GLY A 346 13.40 6.58 -31.70
CA GLY A 346 12.08 5.98 -31.65
C GLY A 346 11.59 5.69 -30.21
N ALA A 347 12.28 6.11 -29.15
CA ALA A 347 11.78 6.01 -27.79
C ALA A 347 10.44 6.74 -27.64
N LYS A 348 9.42 6.09 -27.05
CA LYS A 348 8.05 6.62 -26.89
C LYS A 348 7.54 6.57 -25.46
N TYR A 349 8.07 5.70 -24.63
CA TYR A 349 7.66 5.50 -23.24
C TYR A 349 8.87 5.39 -22.32
N ALA A 350 8.74 5.95 -21.12
CA ALA A 350 9.61 5.70 -19.98
C ALA A 350 8.90 4.70 -19.05
N VAL A 351 9.41 3.49 -18.95
CA VAL A 351 8.86 2.43 -18.11
C VAL A 351 9.58 2.47 -16.77
N PHE A 352 8.84 2.76 -15.71
CA PHE A 352 9.33 2.68 -14.35
C PHE A 352 9.20 1.26 -13.82
N ARG A 353 10.29 0.73 -13.23
CA ARG A 353 10.32 -0.54 -12.50
C ARG A 353 10.67 -0.26 -11.05
N CYS A 354 9.87 -0.80 -10.16
CA CYS A 354 9.88 -0.46 -8.74
C CYS A 354 10.24 -1.67 -7.88
N ALA A 355 10.82 -1.42 -6.72
CA ALA A 355 11.26 -2.48 -5.80
C ALA A 355 10.11 -3.33 -5.22
N ASP A 356 8.89 -2.84 -5.24
CA ASP A 356 7.69 -3.59 -4.85
C ASP A 356 7.12 -4.48 -5.97
N GLY A 357 7.72 -4.45 -7.16
CA GLY A 357 7.26 -5.13 -8.38
C GLY A 357 6.23 -4.34 -9.18
N TYR A 358 5.90 -3.12 -8.75
CA TYR A 358 5.08 -2.23 -9.54
C TYR A 358 5.78 -1.82 -10.83
N THR A 359 5.05 -1.76 -11.93
CA THR A 359 5.55 -1.23 -13.19
C THR A 359 4.50 -0.32 -13.85
N VAL A 360 4.97 0.71 -14.52
CA VAL A 360 4.11 1.61 -15.30
C VAL A 360 4.88 2.27 -16.42
N GLY A 361 4.26 2.41 -17.59
CA GLY A 361 4.81 3.15 -18.73
C GLY A 361 4.22 4.55 -18.83
N VAL A 362 5.07 5.57 -18.71
CA VAL A 362 4.68 6.98 -18.90
C VAL A 362 5.05 7.39 -20.33
N PRO A 363 4.13 8.00 -21.11
CA PRO A 363 4.46 8.56 -22.41
C PRO A 363 5.67 9.51 -22.31
N LEU A 364 6.60 9.42 -23.28
CA LEU A 364 7.88 10.13 -23.19
C LEU A 364 7.71 11.66 -23.22
N ASP A 365 6.73 12.16 -23.97
CA ASP A 365 6.37 13.58 -23.98
C ASP A 365 5.99 14.06 -22.57
N ARG A 366 5.21 13.27 -21.81
CA ARG A 366 4.84 13.57 -20.41
C ARG A 366 6.04 13.46 -19.45
N ALA A 367 6.91 12.47 -19.66
CA ALA A 367 8.13 12.29 -18.87
C ALA A 367 9.15 13.44 -19.10
N MET A 368 9.12 14.07 -20.25
CA MET A 368 10.00 15.20 -20.61
C MET A 368 9.43 16.57 -20.24
N GLU A 369 8.21 16.64 -19.72
CA GLU A 369 7.60 17.90 -19.30
C GLU A 369 8.35 18.56 -18.14
N PRO A 370 8.40 19.91 -18.08
CA PRO A 370 9.12 20.63 -17.02
C PRO A 370 8.62 20.33 -15.58
N GLY A 371 7.40 19.82 -15.46
CA GLY A 371 6.79 19.42 -14.19
C GLY A 371 7.13 18.00 -13.74
N ALA A 372 7.69 17.17 -14.62
CA ALA A 372 8.01 15.79 -14.25
C ALA A 372 9.29 15.74 -13.40
N LEU A 373 9.20 15.13 -12.20
CA LEU A 373 10.29 15.04 -11.23
C LEU A 373 10.56 13.59 -10.82
N LEU A 374 11.81 13.33 -10.49
CA LEU A 374 12.26 12.22 -9.65
C LEU A 374 12.45 12.79 -8.24
N ALA A 375 11.43 12.67 -7.41
CA ALA A 375 11.39 13.27 -6.07
C ALA A 375 12.02 12.36 -5.02
N TYR A 376 12.86 12.94 -4.15
CA TYR A 376 13.51 12.29 -3.02
C TYR A 376 13.23 13.00 -1.67
N LYS A 377 12.50 14.14 -1.69
CA LYS A 377 11.95 14.80 -0.50
C LYS A 377 10.46 15.08 -0.69
N MET A 378 9.74 15.13 0.43
CA MET A 378 8.34 15.50 0.54
C MET A 378 8.19 16.48 1.70
N ASN A 379 7.50 17.61 1.49
CA ASN A 379 7.26 18.64 2.51
C ASN A 379 8.54 19.08 3.25
N ASP A 380 9.62 19.33 2.51
CA ASP A 380 10.95 19.72 2.97
C ASP A 380 11.72 18.66 3.79
N ALA A 381 11.09 17.50 4.08
CA ALA A 381 11.71 16.38 4.77
C ALA A 381 12.18 15.29 3.80
N GLN A 382 12.94 14.32 4.31
CA GLN A 382 13.23 13.09 3.56
C GLN A 382 11.93 12.40 3.17
N LEU A 383 11.85 11.90 1.94
CA LEU A 383 10.70 11.15 1.46
C LEU A 383 10.40 9.96 2.39
N PRO A 384 9.19 9.88 2.98
CA PRO A 384 8.81 8.74 3.82
C PRO A 384 8.80 7.44 3.03
N ASN A 385 9.06 6.30 3.71
CA ASN A 385 9.09 5.00 3.05
C ASN A 385 7.76 4.66 2.38
N GLU A 386 6.63 4.94 3.03
CA GLU A 386 5.27 4.74 2.50
C GLU A 386 4.96 5.61 1.28
N HIS A 387 5.70 6.70 1.09
CA HIS A 387 5.54 7.59 -0.04
C HIS A 387 6.58 7.36 -1.15
N GLY A 388 7.46 6.34 -1.00
CA GLY A 388 8.31 5.86 -2.10
C GLY A 388 9.81 6.06 -1.91
N PHE A 389 10.31 6.26 -0.66
CA PHE A 389 11.76 6.35 -0.39
C PHE A 389 12.53 5.18 -1.03
N PRO A 390 13.70 5.40 -1.67
CA PRO A 390 14.41 6.68 -1.74
C PRO A 390 14.00 7.58 -2.92
N LEU A 391 13.23 7.08 -3.89
CA LEU A 391 12.89 7.82 -5.11
C LEU A 391 11.51 7.48 -5.63
N ARG A 392 10.74 8.52 -5.98
CA ARG A 392 9.46 8.39 -6.68
C ARG A 392 9.36 9.31 -7.89
N ALA A 393 8.50 8.96 -8.83
CA ALA A 393 8.10 9.87 -9.90
C ALA A 393 6.95 10.79 -9.45
N ILE A 394 6.98 12.03 -9.92
CA ILE A 394 5.88 12.98 -9.93
C ILE A 394 5.68 13.41 -11.38
N VAL A 395 4.54 13.05 -11.96
CA VAL A 395 4.20 13.38 -13.36
C VAL A 395 2.86 14.11 -13.35
N PRO A 396 2.87 15.45 -13.27
CA PRO A 396 1.66 16.25 -13.18
C PRO A 396 0.69 15.99 -14.33
N GLY A 397 -0.61 16.10 -14.06
CA GLY A 397 -1.67 15.87 -15.04
C GLY A 397 -2.09 14.42 -15.21
N LEU A 398 -1.33 13.46 -14.64
CA LEU A 398 -1.65 12.04 -14.68
C LEU A 398 -2.02 11.53 -13.29
N TYR A 399 -3.00 10.60 -13.24
CA TYR A 399 -3.41 9.97 -12.01
C TYR A 399 -2.26 9.32 -11.24
N GLY A 400 -2.44 9.17 -9.92
CA GLY A 400 -1.45 8.66 -8.98
C GLY A 400 -0.79 7.34 -9.39
N MET A 401 -1.48 6.48 -10.13
CA MET A 401 -0.92 5.24 -10.65
C MET A 401 0.24 5.46 -11.64
N MET A 402 0.35 6.62 -12.28
CA MET A 402 1.47 6.96 -13.16
C MET A 402 2.67 7.53 -12.38
N ASN A 403 2.52 7.79 -11.08
CA ASN A 403 3.51 8.38 -10.19
C ASN A 403 4.20 7.29 -9.35
N ALA A 404 5.03 6.47 -10.02
CA ALA A 404 5.69 5.30 -9.45
C ALA A 404 6.49 5.60 -8.17
N LYS A 405 6.46 4.66 -7.20
CA LYS A 405 7.20 4.71 -5.93
C LYS A 405 8.31 3.65 -5.90
N TRP A 406 9.34 3.86 -5.06
CA TRP A 406 10.47 2.92 -4.89
C TRP A 406 11.15 2.55 -6.20
N ILE A 407 11.41 3.53 -7.06
CA ILE A 407 11.95 3.32 -8.40
C ILE A 407 13.38 2.80 -8.32
N THR A 408 13.69 1.76 -9.09
CA THR A 408 15.03 1.18 -9.24
C THR A 408 15.52 1.21 -10.68
N GLU A 409 14.61 1.28 -11.65
CA GLU A 409 14.99 1.32 -13.07
C GLU A 409 13.99 2.17 -13.86
N ILE A 410 14.51 2.89 -14.86
CA ILE A 410 13.76 3.55 -15.93
C ILE A 410 14.22 2.93 -17.24
N ASP A 411 13.30 2.29 -17.96
CA ASP A 411 13.59 1.57 -19.21
C ASP A 411 12.85 2.24 -20.38
N LEU A 412 13.58 2.85 -21.32
CA LEU A 412 12.98 3.52 -22.48
C LEU A 412 12.61 2.50 -23.57
N THR A 413 11.39 2.58 -24.09
CA THR A 413 10.86 1.68 -25.12
C THR A 413 10.14 2.45 -26.25
N ASP A 414 10.04 1.84 -27.43
CA ASP A 414 9.27 2.34 -28.57
C ASP A 414 7.85 1.78 -28.65
N THR A 415 7.51 0.84 -27.78
CA THR A 415 6.21 0.19 -27.74
C THR A 415 5.37 0.70 -26.58
N VAL A 416 4.06 0.71 -26.75
CA VAL A 416 3.12 0.97 -25.65
C VAL A 416 3.35 -0.06 -24.55
N TYR A 417 3.55 0.43 -23.32
CA TYR A 417 3.74 -0.43 -22.17
C TYR A 417 2.49 -0.45 -21.30
N MET A 418 1.95 -1.64 -21.06
CA MET A 418 0.86 -1.87 -20.14
C MET A 418 1.45 -2.25 -18.79
N GLY A 419 1.33 -1.34 -17.82
CA GLY A 419 1.81 -1.58 -16.46
C GLY A 419 0.82 -2.36 -15.60
N TYR A 420 1.13 -2.46 -14.31
CA TYR A 420 0.38 -3.28 -13.36
C TYR A 420 -1.14 -3.04 -13.37
N TRP A 421 -1.58 -1.77 -13.33
CA TRP A 421 -3.00 -1.42 -13.31
C TRP A 421 -3.65 -1.51 -14.70
N GLN A 422 -2.92 -1.14 -15.76
CA GLN A 422 -3.39 -1.20 -17.13
C GLN A 422 -3.68 -2.65 -17.57
N GLU A 423 -2.84 -3.62 -17.17
CA GLU A 423 -3.09 -5.04 -17.39
C GLU A 423 -4.36 -5.53 -16.68
N ARG A 424 -4.85 -4.77 -15.69
CA ARG A 424 -6.10 -5.05 -14.94
C ARG A 424 -7.30 -4.24 -15.43
N GLY A 425 -7.16 -3.60 -16.59
CA GLY A 425 -8.24 -2.91 -17.29
C GLY A 425 -8.40 -1.43 -16.94
N TRP A 426 -7.50 -0.83 -16.11
CA TRP A 426 -7.49 0.61 -15.91
C TRP A 426 -6.93 1.34 -17.14
N THR A 427 -7.33 2.58 -17.33
CA THR A 427 -6.90 3.41 -18.44
C THR A 427 -5.38 3.52 -18.59
N ASN A 428 -4.91 3.57 -19.82
CA ASN A 428 -3.50 3.84 -20.11
C ASN A 428 -3.24 5.34 -20.39
N ASP A 429 -4.26 6.11 -20.75
CA ASP A 429 -4.15 7.59 -20.90
C ASP A 429 -3.93 8.26 -19.55
N ALA A 430 -4.66 7.81 -18.53
CA ALA A 430 -4.53 8.20 -17.13
C ALA A 430 -4.58 9.72 -16.87
N ARG A 431 -5.15 10.51 -17.77
CA ARG A 431 -5.32 11.95 -17.59
C ARG A 431 -6.35 12.24 -16.51
N ILE A 432 -6.00 13.13 -15.58
CA ILE A 432 -6.89 13.53 -14.49
C ILE A 432 -8.10 14.28 -15.06
N SER A 433 -9.30 13.80 -14.74
CA SER A 433 -10.56 14.50 -15.00
C SER A 433 -10.68 15.73 -14.09
N THR A 434 -11.38 16.78 -14.57
CA THR A 434 -11.67 17.94 -13.71
C THR A 434 -12.59 17.51 -12.58
N THR A 435 -12.19 17.75 -11.33
CA THR A 435 -12.94 17.44 -10.11
C THR A 435 -13.12 18.66 -9.23
N SER A 436 -14.19 18.68 -8.44
CA SER A 436 -14.44 19.67 -7.40
C SER A 436 -15.17 19.03 -6.23
N ILE A 437 -14.70 19.31 -5.01
CA ILE A 437 -15.13 18.65 -3.78
C ILE A 437 -15.45 19.70 -2.73
N ILE A 438 -16.61 19.56 -2.05
CA ILE A 438 -17.03 20.34 -0.90
C ILE A 438 -16.53 19.64 0.37
N TYR A 439 -15.75 20.33 1.18
CA TYR A 439 -15.31 19.86 2.51
C TYR A 439 -16.07 20.56 3.64
N TYR A 440 -16.55 21.76 3.40
CA TYR A 440 -17.32 22.52 4.38
C TYR A 440 -18.58 23.13 3.69
N PRO A 441 -19.74 23.18 4.35
CA PRO A 441 -20.01 22.83 5.73
C PRO A 441 -20.24 21.32 5.95
N PRO A 442 -20.16 20.83 7.21
CA PRO A 442 -20.56 19.46 7.54
C PRO A 442 -22.06 19.26 7.33
N SER A 443 -22.50 18.00 7.24
CA SER A 443 -23.90 17.62 6.95
C SER A 443 -24.93 18.15 7.93
N GLN A 444 -24.53 18.45 9.17
CA GLN A 444 -25.32 19.19 10.16
C GLN A 444 -24.55 20.42 10.60
N THR A 445 -25.17 21.59 10.44
CA THR A 445 -24.51 22.88 10.65
C THR A 445 -25.45 23.82 11.41
N PRO A 446 -24.99 24.46 12.50
CA PRO A 446 -25.77 25.49 13.19
C PRO A 446 -26.11 26.65 12.26
N ALA A 447 -27.30 27.21 12.41
CA ALA A 447 -27.73 28.38 11.67
C ALA A 447 -26.81 29.57 11.92
N SER A 448 -26.43 30.26 10.88
CA SER A 448 -25.67 31.50 10.91
C SER A 448 -26.14 32.43 9.80
N ALA A 449 -25.99 33.72 9.97
CA ALA A 449 -26.37 34.71 8.95
C ALA A 449 -25.63 34.44 7.62
N THR A 450 -24.38 33.97 7.70
CA THR A 450 -23.58 33.56 6.54
C THR A 450 -22.77 32.33 6.92
N LEU A 451 -22.75 31.33 6.05
CA LEU A 451 -21.96 30.09 6.16
C LEU A 451 -20.97 30.02 4.98
N PRO A 452 -19.71 29.71 5.19
CA PRO A 452 -18.84 29.37 4.07
C PRO A 452 -19.27 28.03 3.46
N ILE A 453 -19.29 27.91 2.14
CA ILE A 453 -19.21 26.64 1.43
C ILE A 453 -17.82 26.62 0.84
N ALA A 454 -16.99 25.62 1.16
CA ALA A 454 -15.58 25.61 0.79
C ALA A 454 -15.06 24.21 0.48
N GLY A 455 -14.02 24.16 -0.33
CA GLY A 455 -13.40 22.91 -0.72
C GLY A 455 -12.23 23.08 -1.67
N VAL A 456 -11.98 22.05 -2.46
CA VAL A 456 -10.89 21.99 -3.45
C VAL A 456 -11.45 21.72 -4.85
N ALA A 457 -10.72 22.20 -5.86
CA ALA A 457 -10.95 21.83 -7.25
C ALA A 457 -9.59 21.50 -7.91
N PHE A 458 -9.58 20.54 -8.81
CA PHE A 458 -8.38 20.07 -9.46
C PHE A 458 -8.64 19.60 -10.90
N ALA A 459 -7.69 19.86 -11.78
CA ALA A 459 -7.74 19.44 -13.18
C ALA A 459 -6.35 19.04 -13.70
N GLY A 460 -5.54 18.43 -12.85
CA GLY A 460 -4.19 18.01 -13.19
C GLY A 460 -3.25 19.19 -13.50
N ASP A 461 -2.72 19.22 -14.71
CA ASP A 461 -1.80 20.25 -15.21
C ASP A 461 -2.51 21.41 -15.93
N ARG A 462 -3.85 21.35 -16.03
CA ARG A 462 -4.64 22.37 -16.72
C ARG A 462 -5.01 23.56 -15.85
N GLY A 463 -4.87 23.42 -14.50
CA GLY A 463 -5.32 24.43 -13.54
C GLY A 463 -6.84 24.58 -13.48
N ILE A 464 -7.32 25.50 -12.64
CA ILE A 464 -8.75 25.84 -12.47
C ILE A 464 -8.93 27.32 -12.70
N SER A 465 -9.85 27.69 -13.59
CA SER A 465 -10.18 29.08 -13.91
C SER A 465 -11.42 29.59 -13.17
N LYS A 466 -12.39 28.70 -12.84
CA LYS A 466 -13.63 29.04 -12.15
C LYS A 466 -14.16 27.86 -11.34
N VAL A 467 -14.79 28.17 -10.21
CA VAL A 467 -15.62 27.25 -9.44
C VAL A 467 -16.98 27.89 -9.20
N GLU A 468 -18.04 27.11 -9.37
CA GLU A 468 -19.41 27.53 -9.13
C GLU A 468 -20.09 26.60 -8.14
N VAL A 469 -20.87 27.18 -7.24
CA VAL A 469 -21.59 26.50 -6.17
C VAL A 469 -23.09 26.71 -6.35
N SER A 470 -23.86 25.66 -6.17
CA SER A 470 -25.33 25.70 -6.05
C SER A 470 -25.73 25.31 -4.63
N SER A 471 -26.76 25.99 -4.09
CA SER A 471 -27.38 25.63 -2.81
C SER A 471 -28.85 25.15 -2.97
N ASP A 472 -29.27 24.94 -4.19
CA ASP A 472 -30.65 24.59 -4.54
C ASP A 472 -30.77 23.35 -5.47
N GLY A 473 -29.75 22.48 -5.42
CA GLY A 473 -29.71 21.24 -6.19
C GLY A 473 -29.39 21.44 -7.67
N GLY A 474 -28.59 22.45 -8.01
CA GLY A 474 -28.11 22.70 -9.36
C GLY A 474 -29.01 23.60 -10.20
N LYS A 475 -30.04 24.21 -9.61
CA LYS A 475 -30.95 25.12 -10.34
C LYS A 475 -30.29 26.47 -10.60
N THR A 476 -29.59 27.01 -9.61
CA THR A 476 -28.84 28.27 -9.74
C THR A 476 -27.37 28.04 -9.33
N TRP A 477 -26.47 28.81 -9.96
CA TRP A 477 -25.03 28.68 -9.74
C TRP A 477 -24.43 30.04 -9.44
N ASN A 478 -23.60 30.08 -8.40
CA ASN A 478 -22.89 31.27 -7.92
C ASN A 478 -21.39 31.04 -7.99
N THR A 479 -20.65 32.05 -8.46
CA THR A 479 -19.20 31.95 -8.56
C THR A 479 -18.54 32.00 -7.17
N ALA A 480 -17.68 31.04 -6.88
CA ALA A 480 -16.86 31.00 -5.68
C ALA A 480 -15.58 31.84 -5.82
N THR A 481 -15.04 32.29 -4.70
CA THR A 481 -13.72 32.92 -4.63
C THR A 481 -12.64 31.84 -4.66
N LEU A 482 -11.65 31.99 -5.52
CA LEU A 482 -10.50 31.09 -5.61
C LEU A 482 -9.32 31.64 -4.80
N LYS A 483 -8.64 30.77 -4.06
CA LYS A 483 -7.31 31.07 -3.52
C LYS A 483 -6.27 30.81 -4.61
N LYS A 484 -5.29 31.69 -4.76
CA LYS A 484 -4.17 31.48 -5.68
C LYS A 484 -3.47 30.15 -5.35
N PRO A 485 -3.35 29.21 -6.29
CA PRO A 485 -2.69 27.92 -6.04
C PRO A 485 -1.19 28.08 -5.80
N ARG A 486 -0.59 27.13 -5.07
CA ARG A 486 0.86 27.09 -4.79
C ARG A 486 1.71 26.87 -6.05
N SER A 487 1.17 26.17 -7.03
CA SER A 487 1.79 25.93 -8.34
C SER A 487 0.72 25.67 -9.40
N PRO A 488 1.06 25.66 -10.70
CA PRO A 488 0.15 25.24 -11.76
C PRO A 488 -0.34 23.79 -11.62
N TYR A 489 0.36 22.96 -10.83
CA TYR A 489 0.06 21.54 -10.62
C TYR A 489 -0.61 21.25 -9.29
N SER A 490 -0.93 22.28 -8.51
CA SER A 490 -1.65 22.14 -7.24
C SER A 490 -3.15 22.27 -7.45
N TRP A 491 -3.91 21.63 -6.59
CA TRP A 491 -5.33 21.93 -6.43
C TRP A 491 -5.57 23.39 -6.06
N VAL A 492 -6.78 23.86 -6.30
CA VAL A 492 -7.20 25.23 -5.98
C VAL A 492 -8.21 25.16 -4.86
N LEU A 493 -7.93 25.83 -3.74
CA LEU A 493 -8.92 26.04 -2.70
C LEU A 493 -9.93 27.08 -3.17
N TRP A 494 -11.19 26.82 -2.90
CA TRP A 494 -12.28 27.73 -3.23
C TRP A 494 -13.23 27.88 -2.05
N ALA A 495 -13.90 29.04 -1.95
CA ALA A 495 -14.89 29.32 -0.93
C ALA A 495 -15.98 30.25 -1.45
N TYR A 496 -17.21 30.06 -0.98
CA TYR A 496 -18.39 30.85 -1.29
C TYR A 496 -19.14 31.22 0.00
N ALA A 497 -19.49 32.49 0.17
CA ALA A 497 -20.28 32.97 1.31
C ALA A 497 -21.78 32.74 1.03
N TRP A 498 -22.33 31.73 1.67
CA TRP A 498 -23.74 31.33 1.53
C TRP A 498 -24.60 31.89 2.65
N THR A 499 -25.71 32.55 2.31
CA THR A 499 -26.76 32.96 3.26
C THR A 499 -27.90 31.97 3.14
N PRO A 500 -28.07 31.00 4.07
CA PRO A 500 -29.19 30.08 4.00
C PRO A 500 -30.52 30.84 4.20
N PRO A 501 -31.56 30.51 3.42
CA PRO A 501 -32.86 31.15 3.57
C PRO A 501 -33.54 30.94 4.93
N GLY A 502 -33.10 29.94 5.70
CA GLY A 502 -33.61 29.59 7.01
C GLY A 502 -33.09 28.21 7.48
N LYS A 503 -33.70 27.70 8.55
CA LYS A 503 -33.47 26.30 8.97
C LYS A 503 -34.07 25.35 7.95
N GLY A 504 -33.41 24.24 7.67
CA GLY A 504 -33.89 23.26 6.70
C GLY A 504 -32.75 22.47 6.07
N THR A 505 -33.08 21.52 5.20
CA THR A 505 -32.12 20.72 4.46
C THR A 505 -31.97 21.25 3.04
N TYR A 506 -30.73 21.46 2.63
CA TYR A 506 -30.32 22.02 1.34
C TYR A 506 -29.43 21.04 0.60
N THR A 507 -29.55 20.97 -0.72
CA THR A 507 -28.65 20.20 -1.57
C THR A 507 -27.59 21.14 -2.13
N LEU A 508 -26.37 21.05 -1.59
CA LEU A 508 -25.23 21.79 -2.09
C LEU A 508 -24.58 21.01 -3.23
N MET A 509 -24.25 21.70 -4.32
CA MET A 509 -23.50 21.13 -5.44
C MET A 509 -22.35 22.04 -5.84
N VAL A 510 -21.29 21.45 -6.42
CA VAL A 510 -20.14 22.19 -6.92
C VAL A 510 -19.73 21.69 -8.30
N ARG A 511 -19.26 22.61 -9.14
CA ARG A 511 -18.63 22.32 -10.43
C ARG A 511 -17.46 23.27 -10.69
N ALA A 512 -16.47 22.79 -11.43
CA ALA A 512 -15.29 23.58 -11.79
C ALA A 512 -15.16 23.73 -13.31
N THR A 513 -14.52 24.82 -13.73
CA THR A 513 -14.03 25.03 -15.10
C THR A 513 -12.51 25.03 -15.05
N ASP A 514 -11.85 24.24 -15.89
CA ASP A 514 -10.41 24.17 -15.93
C ASP A 514 -9.77 25.42 -16.60
N GLY A 515 -8.44 25.49 -16.61
CA GLY A 515 -7.71 26.61 -17.19
C GLY A 515 -7.83 26.74 -18.69
N ASN A 516 -8.26 25.68 -19.39
CA ASN A 516 -8.58 25.69 -20.81
C ASN A 516 -10.02 26.16 -21.11
N GLY A 517 -10.79 26.48 -20.05
CA GLY A 517 -12.18 26.90 -20.20
C GLY A 517 -13.19 25.75 -20.30
N GLN A 518 -12.75 24.49 -20.08
CA GLN A 518 -13.62 23.34 -20.17
C GLN A 518 -14.33 23.09 -18.83
N LEU A 519 -15.66 23.05 -18.87
CA LEU A 519 -16.47 22.74 -17.71
C LEU A 519 -16.31 21.26 -17.32
N GLN A 520 -16.27 20.99 -16.02
CA GLN A 520 -16.32 19.63 -15.44
C GLN A 520 -17.48 18.83 -16.05
N ASP A 521 -17.19 17.58 -16.40
CA ASP A 521 -18.21 16.67 -16.97
C ASP A 521 -19.35 16.45 -15.98
N PRO A 522 -20.62 16.78 -16.35
CA PRO A 522 -21.76 16.60 -15.45
C PRO A 522 -22.21 15.14 -15.30
N GLU A 523 -21.79 14.25 -16.22
CA GLU A 523 -22.18 12.85 -16.19
C GLU A 523 -21.51 12.13 -15.02
N SER A 524 -22.29 11.55 -14.13
CA SER A 524 -21.77 10.77 -13.00
C SER A 524 -21.32 9.40 -13.47
N ARG A 525 -20.02 9.17 -13.46
CA ARG A 525 -19.37 7.88 -13.76
C ARG A 525 -18.56 7.40 -12.57
N GLN A 526 -18.57 6.08 -12.37
CA GLN A 526 -17.73 5.43 -11.38
C GLN A 526 -16.24 5.50 -11.78
N PRO A 527 -15.30 5.37 -10.83
CA PRO A 527 -13.88 5.50 -11.12
C PRO A 527 -13.32 4.57 -12.19
N PHE A 528 -13.82 3.33 -12.29
CA PHE A 528 -13.31 2.36 -13.26
C PHE A 528 -13.96 2.57 -14.64
N PRO A 529 -13.18 2.60 -15.74
CA PRO A 529 -11.71 2.46 -15.82
C PRO A 529 -10.93 3.79 -15.84
N ASP A 530 -11.58 4.95 -16.11
CA ASP A 530 -10.93 6.18 -16.56
C ASP A 530 -10.92 7.30 -15.50
N GLY A 531 -11.33 7.00 -14.27
CA GLY A 531 -11.56 7.96 -13.19
C GLY A 531 -13.02 8.42 -13.09
N ALA A 532 -13.43 8.83 -11.90
CA ALA A 532 -14.78 9.30 -11.64
C ALA A 532 -15.04 10.64 -12.30
N THR A 533 -16.30 10.87 -12.73
CA THR A 533 -16.79 12.16 -13.22
C THR A 533 -18.12 12.52 -12.56
N GLY A 534 -18.64 13.71 -12.83
CA GLY A 534 -19.89 14.23 -12.28
C GLY A 534 -19.67 15.37 -11.29
N TYR A 535 -20.74 16.05 -10.91
CA TYR A 535 -20.70 17.10 -9.90
C TYR A 535 -20.90 16.50 -8.51
N GLN A 536 -20.12 16.91 -7.53
CA GLN A 536 -20.38 16.50 -6.16
C GLN A 536 -21.67 17.12 -5.64
N SER A 537 -22.44 16.33 -4.88
CA SER A 537 -23.70 16.73 -4.27
C SER A 537 -23.73 16.30 -2.80
N ASN A 538 -23.94 17.27 -1.89
CA ASN A 538 -24.02 17.06 -0.44
C ASN A 538 -25.34 17.57 0.11
N ALA A 539 -26.04 16.76 0.92
CA ALA A 539 -27.17 17.22 1.72
C ALA A 539 -26.66 17.86 3.02
N VAL A 540 -27.02 19.11 3.28
CA VAL A 540 -26.66 19.86 4.47
C VAL A 540 -27.89 20.35 5.20
N THR A 541 -28.03 20.01 6.48
CA THR A 541 -29.12 20.45 7.35
C THR A 541 -28.66 21.61 8.23
N VAL A 542 -29.29 22.78 8.05
CA VAL A 542 -29.11 23.97 8.87
C VAL A 542 -30.08 23.89 10.06
N THR A 543 -29.58 23.86 11.29
CA THR A 543 -30.34 23.63 12.53
C THR A 543 -30.51 24.87 13.41
#